data_634a246a4ee07eb1392ef6eb59c418ac
#
_entry.id   634a246a4ee07eb1392ef6eb59c418ac
#
_cell.length_a   1.000
_cell.length_b   1.000
_cell.length_c   1.000
_cell.angle_alpha   90.00
_cell.angle_beta   90.00
_cell.angle_gamma   90.00
#
_symmetry.space_group_name_H-M   'P 1'
#
loop_
_entity.id
_entity.type
_entity.pdbx_description
1 polymer ?
#
loop_
_entity_poly.entity_id
_entity_poly.type
_entity_poly.pdbx_seq_one_letter_code
_entity_poly.pdbx_strand_id
1 'polypeptide(L)'
;MDHDELQKKILADYAAAHDALGENGTLALLERGRQWQLGANLAAGGVIVFPHAGVADCGHQIAAAVHACLDSGADRVLVISVLPAFTPEMEEARVRVAAGEDPAQFRHWGIQGPGLDGLQNWRHDHALMSFRHLW
;
A
#
# COMPACT_ATOMS: atom_id res chain seq x y z
N MET A 1 -16.10 -6.36 19.55
CA MET A 1 -14.98 -6.93 18.78
C MET A 1 -13.77 -6.11 19.14
N ASP A 2 -12.75 -6.75 19.64
CA ASP A 2 -11.48 -6.11 19.97
C ASP A 2 -10.82 -5.56 18.70
N HIS A 3 -9.99 -4.52 18.83
CA HIS A 3 -9.28 -3.88 17.72
C HIS A 3 -8.41 -4.90 16.97
N ASP A 4 -7.70 -5.75 17.71
CA ASP A 4 -6.84 -6.79 17.13
C ASP A 4 -7.63 -7.86 16.36
N GLU A 5 -8.82 -8.21 16.84
CA GLU A 5 -9.71 -9.14 16.16
C GLU A 5 -10.25 -8.54 14.85
N LEU A 6 -10.62 -7.26 14.88
CA LEU A 6 -11.08 -6.55 13.70
C LEU A 6 -9.97 -6.47 12.65
N GLN A 7 -8.75 -6.13 13.06
CA GLN A 7 -7.60 -6.06 12.16
C GLN A 7 -7.30 -7.42 11.52
N LYS A 8 -7.26 -8.49 12.34
CA LYS A 8 -7.06 -9.86 11.83
C LYS A 8 -8.13 -10.25 10.81
N LYS A 9 -9.40 -9.91 11.11
CA LYS A 9 -10.50 -10.18 10.18
C LYS A 9 -10.32 -9.44 8.87
N ILE A 10 -10.02 -8.15 8.91
CA ILE A 10 -9.79 -7.34 7.71
C ILE A 10 -8.67 -7.94 6.86
N LEU A 11 -7.53 -8.28 7.46
CA LEU A 11 -6.41 -8.89 6.73
C LEU A 11 -6.79 -10.24 6.11
N ALA A 12 -7.57 -11.06 6.83
CA ALA A 12 -8.06 -12.33 6.31
C ALA A 12 -9.02 -12.13 5.12
N ASP A 13 -9.92 -11.16 5.20
CA ASP A 13 -10.86 -10.83 4.12
C ASP A 13 -10.10 -10.37 2.85
N TYR A 14 -9.04 -9.56 3.00
CA TYR A 14 -8.18 -9.17 1.87
C TYR A 14 -7.37 -10.33 1.30
N ALA A 15 -6.82 -11.19 2.13
CA ALA A 15 -6.12 -12.39 1.67
C ALA A 15 -7.07 -13.30 0.87
N ALA A 16 -8.28 -13.52 1.38
CA ALA A 16 -9.31 -14.30 0.68
C ALA A 16 -9.70 -13.68 -0.67
N ALA A 17 -9.78 -12.34 -0.76
CA ALA A 17 -10.04 -11.65 -2.02
C ALA A 17 -8.89 -11.83 -3.04
N HIS A 18 -7.64 -11.84 -2.58
CA HIS A 18 -6.48 -12.14 -3.43
C HIS A 18 -6.51 -13.58 -3.93
N ASP A 19 -6.81 -14.53 -3.06
CA ASP A 19 -6.91 -15.95 -3.42
C ASP A 19 -8.05 -16.20 -4.41
N ALA A 20 -9.19 -15.55 -4.20
CA ALA A 20 -10.35 -15.63 -5.10
C ALA A 20 -10.08 -15.03 -6.49
N LEU A 21 -9.21 -14.01 -6.58
CA LEU A 21 -8.83 -13.41 -7.84
C LEU A 21 -8.05 -14.42 -8.71
N GLY A 22 -7.14 -15.17 -8.11
CA GLY A 22 -6.29 -16.14 -8.78
C GLY A 22 -5.39 -15.52 -9.85
N GLU A 23 -4.62 -16.35 -10.53
CA GLU A 23 -3.68 -15.91 -11.57
C GLU A 23 -4.39 -15.22 -12.74
N ASN A 24 -5.45 -15.82 -13.26
CA ASN A 24 -6.18 -15.28 -14.40
C ASN A 24 -6.84 -13.93 -14.08
N GLY A 25 -7.40 -13.78 -12.89
CA GLY A 25 -7.98 -12.52 -12.44
C GLY A 25 -6.91 -11.43 -12.27
N THR A 26 -5.76 -11.80 -11.72
CA THR A 26 -4.61 -10.89 -11.57
C THR A 26 -4.14 -10.37 -12.93
N LEU A 27 -3.93 -11.27 -13.90
CA LEU A 27 -3.55 -10.90 -15.26
C LEU A 27 -4.60 -10.02 -15.95
N ALA A 28 -5.88 -10.32 -15.78
CA ALA A 28 -6.96 -9.52 -16.35
C ALA A 28 -7.01 -8.10 -15.73
N LEU A 29 -6.75 -7.96 -14.43
CA LEU A 29 -6.65 -6.65 -13.78
C LEU A 29 -5.45 -5.86 -14.30
N LEU A 30 -4.29 -6.47 -14.44
CA LEU A 30 -3.08 -5.83 -14.97
C LEU A 30 -3.30 -5.35 -16.41
N GLU A 31 -3.89 -6.18 -17.27
CA GLU A 31 -4.21 -5.79 -18.64
C GLU A 31 -5.21 -4.62 -18.69
N ARG A 32 -6.21 -4.63 -17.83
CA ARG A 32 -7.13 -3.50 -17.69
C ARG A 32 -6.43 -2.24 -17.17
N GLY A 33 -5.52 -2.38 -16.20
CA GLY A 33 -4.69 -1.29 -15.67
C GLY A 33 -3.78 -0.68 -16.74
N ARG A 34 -3.22 -1.50 -17.63
CA ARG A 34 -2.36 -1.08 -18.74
C ARG A 34 -3.03 -0.08 -19.68
N GLN A 35 -4.34 -0.20 -19.87
CA GLN A 35 -5.10 0.69 -20.75
C GLN A 35 -5.06 2.17 -20.29
N TRP A 36 -4.71 2.42 -19.02
CA TRP A 36 -4.58 3.79 -18.49
C TRP A 36 -3.30 4.51 -18.93
N GLN A 37 -2.30 3.78 -19.42
CA GLN A 37 -1.04 4.31 -19.98
C GLN A 37 -0.30 5.29 -19.04
N LEU A 38 -0.32 5.02 -17.75
CA LEU A 38 0.27 5.91 -16.72
C LEU A 38 1.80 5.84 -16.65
N GLY A 39 2.45 4.88 -17.33
CA GLY A 39 3.90 4.70 -17.31
C GLY A 39 4.66 5.94 -17.78
N ALA A 40 4.13 6.67 -18.77
CA ALA A 40 4.73 7.91 -19.25
C ALA A 40 4.81 9.01 -18.18
N ASN A 41 3.83 9.06 -17.27
CA ASN A 41 3.83 10.03 -16.16
C ASN A 41 4.97 9.75 -15.18
N LEU A 42 5.23 8.48 -14.85
CA LEU A 42 6.34 8.09 -13.99
C LEU A 42 7.68 8.34 -14.68
N ALA A 43 7.81 7.98 -15.94
CA ALA A 43 9.02 8.21 -16.72
C ALA A 43 9.38 9.71 -16.83
N ALA A 44 8.38 10.58 -16.78
CA ALA A 44 8.57 12.04 -16.72
C ALA A 44 8.85 12.58 -15.31
N GLY A 45 9.04 11.73 -14.31
CA GLY A 45 9.25 12.13 -12.92
C GLY A 45 7.97 12.45 -12.14
N GLY A 46 6.83 12.01 -12.64
CA GLY A 46 5.53 12.20 -11.98
C GLY A 46 5.31 11.27 -10.81
N VAL A 47 4.19 11.47 -10.14
CA VAL A 47 3.70 10.66 -9.01
C VAL A 47 2.37 10.03 -9.41
N ILE A 48 2.14 8.79 -9.02
CA ILE A 48 0.85 8.11 -9.17
C ILE A 48 0.23 7.92 -7.80
N VAL A 49 -1.04 8.26 -7.68
CA VAL A 49 -1.84 8.00 -6.49
C VAL A 49 -2.82 6.87 -6.81
N PHE A 50 -2.92 5.89 -5.93
CA PHE A 50 -3.88 4.80 -6.06
C PHE A 50 -4.73 4.68 -4.77
N PRO A 51 -5.92 4.08 -4.86
CA PRO A 51 -6.83 3.98 -3.71
C PRO A 51 -6.24 3.14 -2.58
N HIS A 52 -6.48 3.57 -1.34
CA HIS A 52 -6.23 2.77 -0.15
C HIS A 52 -7.38 1.78 0.07
N ALA A 53 -7.45 0.75 -0.78
CA ALA A 53 -8.53 -0.24 -0.82
C ALA A 53 -7.99 -1.61 -1.28
N GLY A 54 -8.85 -2.63 -1.19
CA GLY A 54 -8.54 -3.97 -1.64
C GLY A 54 -8.74 -4.18 -3.15
N VAL A 55 -8.27 -5.32 -3.64
CA VAL A 55 -8.41 -5.70 -5.06
C VAL A 55 -9.87 -5.90 -5.47
N ALA A 56 -10.74 -6.31 -4.53
CA ALA A 56 -12.17 -6.48 -4.80
C ALA A 56 -12.86 -5.16 -5.16
N ASP A 57 -12.46 -4.06 -4.51
CA ASP A 57 -13.10 -2.76 -4.66
C ASP A 57 -12.46 -1.93 -5.77
N CYS A 58 -11.14 -1.82 -5.75
CA CYS A 58 -10.35 -0.91 -6.59
C CYS A 58 -9.20 -1.60 -7.33
N GLY A 59 -9.27 -2.91 -7.55
CA GLY A 59 -8.18 -3.69 -8.14
C GLY A 59 -7.67 -3.14 -9.46
N HIS A 60 -8.55 -2.66 -10.35
CA HIS A 60 -8.14 -2.10 -11.63
C HIS A 60 -7.36 -0.79 -11.52
N GLN A 61 -7.63 0.04 -10.49
CA GLN A 61 -6.89 1.28 -10.23
C GLN A 61 -5.53 1.00 -9.62
N ILE A 62 -5.46 0.02 -8.70
CA ILE A 62 -4.20 -0.46 -8.13
C ILE A 62 -3.36 -1.09 -9.23
N ALA A 63 -3.97 -1.91 -10.11
CA ALA A 63 -3.31 -2.52 -11.25
C ALA A 63 -2.77 -1.49 -12.24
N ALA A 64 -3.47 -0.37 -12.45
CA ALA A 64 -2.97 0.73 -13.28
C ALA A 64 -1.69 1.34 -12.70
N ALA A 65 -1.61 1.52 -11.38
CA ALA A 65 -0.41 2.01 -10.70
C ALA A 65 0.74 1.00 -10.78
N VAL A 66 0.47 -0.28 -10.52
CA VAL A 66 1.47 -1.37 -10.65
C VAL A 66 2.00 -1.43 -12.07
N HIS A 67 1.11 -1.47 -13.06
CA HIS A 67 1.51 -1.54 -14.46
C HIS A 67 2.36 -0.35 -14.89
N ALA A 68 2.01 0.85 -14.42
CA ALA A 68 2.80 2.05 -14.67
C ALA A 68 4.22 1.95 -14.11
N CYS A 69 4.37 1.37 -12.91
CA CYS A 69 5.68 1.13 -12.33
C CYS A 69 6.49 0.12 -13.15
N LEU A 70 5.87 -0.97 -13.60
CA LEU A 70 6.50 -1.97 -14.45
C LEU A 70 6.94 -1.37 -15.79
N ASP A 71 6.09 -0.57 -16.44
CA ASP A 71 6.39 0.06 -17.73
C ASP A 71 7.38 1.23 -17.64
N SER A 72 7.57 1.81 -16.46
CA SER A 72 8.48 2.95 -16.28
C SER A 72 9.95 2.61 -16.46
N GLY A 73 10.30 1.32 -16.35
CA GLY A 73 11.68 0.85 -16.36
C GLY A 73 12.48 1.25 -15.12
N ALA A 74 11.82 1.69 -14.06
CA ALA A 74 12.48 2.12 -12.83
C ALA A 74 13.10 0.93 -12.07
N ASP A 75 14.33 1.07 -11.64
CA ASP A 75 15.03 0.05 -10.81
C ASP A 75 14.45 -0.03 -9.39
N ARG A 76 13.79 1.02 -8.95
CA ARG A 76 13.22 1.14 -7.60
C ARG A 76 11.90 1.89 -7.64
N VAL A 77 10.96 1.41 -6.86
CA VAL A 77 9.66 2.06 -6.65
C VAL A 77 9.52 2.37 -5.15
N LEU A 78 9.24 3.63 -4.84
CA LEU A 78 8.87 4.05 -3.49
C LEU A 78 7.35 4.13 -3.41
N VAL A 79 6.78 3.26 -2.60
CA VAL A 79 5.34 3.30 -2.28
C VAL A 79 5.16 3.90 -0.90
N ILE A 80 4.37 4.96 -0.81
CA ILE A 80 4.02 5.63 0.44
C ILE A 80 2.55 5.34 0.72
N SER A 81 2.28 4.77 1.88
CA SER A 81 0.93 4.43 2.31
C SER A 81 0.70 4.84 3.77
N VAL A 82 -0.55 4.79 4.18
CA VAL A 82 -0.97 5.08 5.55
C VAL A 82 -1.18 3.76 6.29
N LEU A 83 -0.62 3.61 7.46
CA LEU A 83 -0.90 2.46 8.31
C LEU A 83 -2.35 2.53 8.80
N PRO A 84 -3.18 1.49 8.56
CA PRO A 84 -4.62 1.55 8.81
C PRO A 84 -5.00 1.47 10.29
N ALA A 85 -4.10 1.01 11.15
CA ALA A 85 -4.34 0.85 12.57
C ALA A 85 -3.37 1.71 13.37
N PHE A 86 -3.88 2.75 14.00
CA PHE A 86 -3.13 3.55 14.94
C PHE A 86 -3.38 3.06 16.35
N THR A 87 -2.32 2.73 17.07
CA THR A 87 -2.39 2.63 18.53
C THR A 87 -2.50 4.04 19.11
N PRO A 88 -2.95 4.20 20.38
CA PRO A 88 -2.95 5.50 21.05
C PRO A 88 -1.57 6.18 21.02
N GLU A 89 -0.49 5.41 21.15
CA GLU A 89 0.89 5.91 21.12
C GLU A 89 1.28 6.41 19.72
N MET A 90 0.83 5.75 18.68
CA MET A 90 1.06 6.19 17.28
C MET A 90 0.29 7.48 16.99
N GLU A 91 -0.94 7.60 17.47
CA GLU A 91 -1.75 8.82 17.31
C GLU A 91 -1.13 10.00 18.07
N GLU A 92 -0.67 9.79 19.30
CA GLU A 92 0.07 10.81 20.05
C GLU A 92 1.33 11.25 19.31
N ALA A 93 2.13 10.29 18.83
CA ALA A 93 3.34 10.58 18.06
C ALA A 93 3.02 11.38 16.80
N ARG A 94 1.95 11.03 16.08
CA ARG A 94 1.50 11.73 14.87
C ARG A 94 1.16 13.19 15.17
N VAL A 95 0.43 13.46 16.26
CA VAL A 95 0.06 14.82 16.68
C VAL A 95 1.31 15.64 17.02
N ARG A 96 2.24 15.06 17.76
CA ARG A 96 3.49 15.74 18.17
C ARG A 96 4.39 16.03 16.98
N VAL A 97 4.51 15.11 16.03
CA VAL A 97 5.26 15.34 14.78
C VAL A 97 4.59 16.42 13.94
N ALA A 98 3.26 16.44 13.86
CA ALA A 98 2.52 17.51 13.18
C ALA A 98 2.72 18.88 13.87
N ALA A 99 3.01 18.91 15.17
CA ALA A 99 3.38 20.11 15.91
C ALA A 99 4.87 20.52 15.73
N GLY A 100 5.65 19.76 14.96
CA GLY A 100 7.05 20.09 14.63
C GLY A 100 8.10 19.30 15.41
N GLU A 101 7.71 18.27 16.18
CA GLU A 101 8.68 17.40 16.83
C GLU A 101 9.36 16.47 15.81
N ASP A 102 10.62 16.11 16.08
CA ASP A 102 11.40 15.24 15.22
C ASP A 102 10.80 13.81 15.17
N PRO A 103 10.33 13.32 14.01
CA PRO A 103 9.75 11.98 13.87
C PRO A 103 10.73 10.86 14.28
N ALA A 104 12.03 11.07 14.22
CA ALA A 104 13.02 10.09 14.63
C ALA A 104 12.95 9.75 16.14
N GLN A 105 12.32 10.60 16.96
CA GLN A 105 12.13 10.37 18.38
C GLN A 105 10.99 9.38 18.68
N PHE A 106 10.14 9.08 17.70
CA PHE A 106 8.95 8.26 17.89
C PHE A 106 9.11 6.90 17.21
N ARG A 107 9.31 5.88 18.03
CA ARG A 107 9.45 4.50 17.56
C ARG A 107 8.25 4.00 16.73
N HIS A 108 7.08 4.55 16.97
CA HIS A 108 5.82 4.11 16.37
C HIS A 108 5.34 5.01 15.23
N TRP A 109 6.16 5.93 14.75
CA TRP A 109 5.75 6.87 13.71
C TRP A 109 5.52 6.21 12.33
N GLY A 110 5.84 4.99 12.11
CA GLY A 110 5.55 4.29 10.85
C GLY A 110 6.43 4.67 9.65
N ILE A 111 7.14 5.79 9.68
CA ILE A 111 8.15 6.16 8.68
C ILE A 111 9.45 5.49 9.10
N GLN A 112 9.53 4.21 8.83
CA GLN A 112 10.69 3.44 9.23
C GLN A 112 11.42 2.99 7.97
N GLY A 113 12.66 3.41 7.89
CA GLY A 113 13.52 3.08 6.78
C GLY A 113 13.91 1.60 6.73
N PRO A 114 14.70 1.22 5.71
CA PRO A 114 15.22 -0.13 5.58
C PRO A 114 15.98 -0.59 6.84
N GLY A 115 15.70 -1.82 7.26
CA GLY A 115 16.36 -2.42 8.43
C GLY A 115 15.68 -2.18 9.77
N LEU A 116 14.58 -1.41 9.79
CA LEU A 116 13.76 -1.22 10.99
C LEU A 116 12.50 -2.11 10.93
N ASP A 117 11.85 -2.27 12.07
CA ASP A 117 10.63 -3.09 12.20
C ASP A 117 9.53 -2.70 11.21
N GLY A 118 9.54 -1.44 10.76
CA GLY A 118 8.65 -0.91 9.75
C GLY A 118 8.67 -1.58 8.39
N LEU A 119 9.73 -2.29 8.03
CA LEU A 119 9.77 -3.06 6.79
C LEU A 119 8.70 -4.15 6.70
N GLN A 120 8.16 -4.58 7.83
CA GLN A 120 7.11 -5.58 7.91
C GLN A 120 5.70 -4.95 7.93
N ASN A 121 5.59 -3.63 8.06
CA ASN A 121 4.30 -2.94 8.23
C ASN A 121 3.39 -3.05 7.01
N TRP A 122 3.95 -3.25 5.81
CA TRP A 122 3.15 -3.49 4.61
C TRP A 122 2.22 -4.70 4.74
N ARG A 123 2.56 -5.67 5.61
CA ARG A 123 1.71 -6.84 5.88
C ARG A 123 0.43 -6.50 6.63
N HIS A 124 0.39 -5.32 7.24
CA HIS A 124 -0.75 -4.80 7.99
C HIS A 124 -1.50 -3.70 7.23
N ASP A 125 -1.01 -3.34 6.05
CA ASP A 125 -1.64 -2.37 5.16
C ASP A 125 -2.25 -3.09 3.96
N HIS A 126 -3.58 -3.09 3.89
CA HIS A 126 -4.31 -3.80 2.85
C HIS A 126 -4.06 -3.22 1.44
N ALA A 127 -3.80 -1.91 1.31
CA ALA A 127 -3.47 -1.31 0.02
C ALA A 127 -2.09 -1.76 -0.46
N LEU A 128 -1.10 -1.80 0.44
CA LEU A 128 0.22 -2.33 0.11
C LEU A 128 0.20 -3.84 -0.14
N MET A 129 -0.62 -4.60 0.59
CA MET A 129 -0.85 -6.02 0.29
C MET A 129 -1.40 -6.20 -1.11
N SER A 130 -2.41 -5.43 -1.50
CA SER A 130 -3.02 -5.48 -2.82
C SER A 130 -2.06 -5.04 -3.92
N PHE A 131 -1.31 -3.95 -3.71
CA PHE A 131 -0.28 -3.50 -4.64
C PHE A 131 0.78 -4.59 -4.88
N ARG A 132 1.27 -5.21 -3.81
CA ARG A 132 2.27 -6.26 -3.90
C ARG A 132 1.73 -7.55 -4.54
N HIS A 133 0.46 -7.87 -4.31
CA HIS A 133 -0.18 -9.03 -4.93
C HIS A 133 -0.22 -8.88 -6.46
N LEU A 134 -0.45 -7.67 -6.94
CA LEU A 134 -0.50 -7.36 -8.38
C LEU A 134 0.89 -7.13 -9.00
N TRP A 135 1.91 -6.91 -8.18
CA TRP A 135 3.31 -6.75 -8.61
C TRP A 135 3.90 -8.08 -9.05
#